data_8de028d003cf4efd30818998b532248a
#
_entry.id   8de028d003cf4efd30818998b532248a
#
_cell.length_a   1.000
_cell.length_b   1.000
_cell.length_c   1.000
_cell.angle_alpha   90.00
_cell.angle_beta   90.00
_cell.angle_gamma   90.00
#
_symmetry.space_group_name_H-M   'P 1'
#
loop_
_entity.id
_entity.type
_entity.pdbx_description
1 polymer ?
#
loop_
_entity_poly.entity_id
_entity_poly.type
_entity_poly.pdbx_seq_one_letter_code
_entity_poly.pdbx_strand_id
1 'polypeptide(L)'
;MATVRKRGDKWRVEIYKNGVRKSKTCSTKAEATLWGAEEEKKIELHAQGLQPDALFSDVIKRYLNEITPTKRGEKHEFNRLNRFLCHPVTDKYISDVSRRDIEDWIAERLESVKSESVRRELSTIGHIFKIAVERWGYIQKSPMVGIQLPEKGKPRTQRVTEEDINAIVAVSGYVDALKTAKARTAAAMLFAVETAMRAGEICSLSWDNVNFEKRTAFLPMTKNGTSRTVPLTKNAIAILERLKSEIGDEGLCFDIKSNVLDATFRKLKKLAERDYLHFHDTRREALTRLSKKVDVMTLAKISGHKDISILQNVYYAPDMAEVAALLD
;
A
#
# COMPACT_ATOMS: atom_id res chain seq x y z
N MET A 1 11.80 -40.56 24.92
CA MET A 1 13.13 -40.14 25.43
C MET A 1 14.21 -40.74 24.53
N ALA A 2 15.21 -39.90 24.21
CA ALA A 2 16.37 -40.34 23.45
C ALA A 2 17.18 -41.35 24.26
N THR A 3 17.53 -42.49 23.66
CA THR A 3 18.38 -43.51 24.24
C THR A 3 19.78 -43.38 23.69
N VAL A 4 20.76 -43.09 24.54
CA VAL A 4 22.18 -42.95 24.16
C VAL A 4 22.97 -44.16 24.61
N ARG A 5 23.64 -44.88 23.69
CA ARG A 5 24.42 -46.08 23.97
C ARG A 5 25.81 -45.98 23.34
N LYS A 6 26.84 -46.47 24.03
CA LYS A 6 28.19 -46.59 23.48
C LYS A 6 28.27 -47.80 22.54
N ARG A 7 28.86 -47.61 21.34
CA ARG A 7 29.15 -48.67 20.36
C ARG A 7 30.60 -48.53 19.90
N GLY A 8 31.47 -49.36 20.44
CA GLY A 8 32.91 -49.22 20.23
C GLY A 8 33.41 -47.86 20.73
N ASP A 9 34.10 -47.11 19.86
CA ASP A 9 34.61 -45.76 20.16
C ASP A 9 33.63 -44.64 19.89
N LYS A 10 32.39 -44.97 19.47
CA LYS A 10 31.36 -44.00 19.11
C LYS A 10 30.11 -44.12 19.98
N TRP A 11 29.29 -43.10 19.96
CA TRP A 11 28.03 -43.05 20.68
C TRP A 11 26.86 -43.04 19.74
N ARG A 12 25.93 -43.99 19.87
CA ARG A 12 24.69 -44.04 19.10
C ARG A 12 23.54 -43.51 19.94
N VAL A 13 22.79 -42.55 19.35
CA VAL A 13 21.55 -42.04 19.91
C VAL A 13 20.38 -42.52 19.04
N GLU A 14 19.33 -43.00 19.67
CA GLU A 14 18.09 -43.45 19.04
C GLU A 14 16.91 -42.77 19.72
N ILE A 15 15.98 -42.27 18.91
CA ILE A 15 14.77 -41.58 19.34
C ILE A 15 13.58 -42.34 18.74
N TYR A 16 12.59 -42.62 19.55
CA TYR A 16 11.28 -43.08 19.13
C TYR A 16 10.22 -42.25 19.87
N LYS A 17 9.51 -41.37 19.13
CA LYS A 17 8.51 -40.46 19.70
C LYS A 17 7.45 -40.13 18.66
N ASN A 18 6.17 -40.18 19.05
CA ASN A 18 5.04 -39.84 18.15
C ASN A 18 5.05 -40.58 16.79
N GLY A 19 5.45 -41.89 16.80
CA GLY A 19 5.57 -42.70 15.60
C GLY A 19 6.82 -42.44 14.73
N VAL A 20 7.62 -41.46 15.08
CA VAL A 20 8.84 -41.10 14.33
C VAL A 20 10.05 -41.77 14.98
N ARG A 21 10.85 -42.49 14.19
CA ARG A 21 12.10 -43.08 14.61
C ARG A 21 13.28 -42.41 13.93
N LYS A 22 14.24 -41.90 14.71
CA LYS A 22 15.50 -41.33 14.21
C LYS A 22 16.68 -41.88 14.99
N SER A 23 17.85 -41.96 14.33
CA SER A 23 19.08 -42.34 14.99
C SER A 23 20.28 -41.65 14.37
N LYS A 24 21.30 -41.38 15.20
CA LYS A 24 22.58 -40.79 14.77
C LYS A 24 23.72 -41.45 15.55
N THR A 25 24.91 -41.52 14.93
CA THR A 25 26.15 -41.93 15.61
C THR A 25 27.04 -40.70 15.74
N CYS A 26 27.47 -40.42 16.95
CA CYS A 26 28.25 -39.23 17.33
C CYS A 26 29.62 -39.65 17.88
N SER A 27 30.58 -38.75 17.89
CA SER A 27 31.93 -38.96 18.37
C SER A 27 31.99 -38.93 19.90
N THR A 28 31.14 -38.16 20.55
CA THR A 28 31.11 -38.00 22.01
C THR A 28 29.69 -38.24 22.58
N LYS A 29 29.64 -38.59 23.87
CA LYS A 29 28.36 -38.74 24.58
C LYS A 29 27.59 -37.41 24.66
N ALA A 30 28.32 -36.32 24.88
CA ALA A 30 27.72 -34.99 24.97
C ALA A 30 27.02 -34.58 23.63
N GLU A 31 27.69 -34.81 22.50
CA GLU A 31 27.12 -34.57 21.16
C GLU A 31 25.86 -35.43 20.92
N ALA A 32 25.90 -36.71 21.30
CA ALA A 32 24.76 -37.61 21.16
C ALA A 32 23.56 -37.17 22.03
N THR A 33 23.83 -36.73 23.27
CA THR A 33 22.78 -36.25 24.17
C THR A 33 22.15 -34.95 23.68
N LEU A 34 22.97 -33.99 23.23
CA LEU A 34 22.51 -32.72 22.69
C LEU A 34 21.65 -32.96 21.44
N TRP A 35 22.15 -33.71 20.46
CA TRP A 35 21.40 -34.05 19.25
C TRP A 35 20.08 -34.76 19.58
N GLY A 36 20.09 -35.66 20.58
CA GLY A 36 18.88 -36.34 21.02
C GLY A 36 17.81 -35.38 21.54
N ALA A 37 18.20 -34.44 22.39
CA ALA A 37 17.28 -33.45 22.95
C ALA A 37 16.72 -32.49 21.88
N GLU A 38 17.56 -32.03 20.93
CA GLU A 38 17.16 -31.19 19.83
C GLU A 38 16.15 -31.88 18.89
N GLU A 39 16.41 -33.14 18.53
CA GLU A 39 15.52 -33.89 17.66
C GLU A 39 14.21 -34.30 18.34
N GLU A 40 14.23 -34.60 19.63
CA GLU A 40 12.98 -34.81 20.41
C GLU A 40 12.11 -33.55 20.42
N LYS A 41 12.72 -32.37 20.64
CA LYS A 41 12.04 -31.08 20.59
C LYS A 41 11.43 -30.81 19.19
N LYS A 42 12.17 -31.11 18.12
CA LYS A 42 11.67 -30.98 16.73
C LYS A 42 10.47 -31.90 16.48
N ILE A 43 10.51 -33.16 16.94
CA ILE A 43 9.40 -34.10 16.78
C ILE A 43 8.16 -33.63 17.56
N GLU A 44 8.34 -33.09 18.76
CA GLU A 44 7.23 -32.49 19.52
C GLU A 44 6.60 -31.27 18.80
N LEU A 45 7.44 -30.35 18.35
CA LEU A 45 6.97 -29.19 17.59
C LEU A 45 6.20 -29.59 16.32
N HIS A 46 6.75 -30.57 15.58
CA HIS A 46 6.06 -31.14 14.41
C HIS A 46 4.71 -31.78 14.73
N ALA A 47 4.64 -32.51 15.85
CA ALA A 47 3.37 -33.08 16.30
C ALA A 47 2.33 -32.03 16.69
N GLN A 48 2.76 -30.85 17.09
CA GLN A 48 1.94 -29.67 17.37
C GLN A 48 1.71 -28.80 16.14
N GLY A 49 2.21 -29.20 14.95
CA GLY A 49 2.15 -28.40 13.73
C GLY A 49 3.08 -27.18 13.72
N LEU A 50 4.06 -27.14 14.65
CA LEU A 50 5.00 -26.03 14.76
C LEU A 50 6.32 -26.30 14.03
N GLN A 51 6.92 -25.25 13.51
CA GLN A 51 8.29 -25.24 13.00
C GLN A 51 9.29 -25.01 14.14
N PRO A 52 10.58 -25.42 13.97
CA PRO A 52 11.66 -24.97 14.85
C PRO A 52 11.68 -23.45 14.92
N ASP A 53 12.00 -22.93 16.09
CA ASP A 53 12.11 -21.49 16.30
C ASP A 53 13.17 -20.86 15.38
N ALA A 54 12.96 -19.63 14.97
CA ALA A 54 13.83 -18.94 14.03
C ALA A 54 14.01 -17.46 14.45
N LEU A 55 15.10 -16.85 14.01
CA LEU A 55 15.27 -15.40 14.19
C LEU A 55 14.15 -14.66 13.45
N PHE A 56 13.62 -13.64 14.09
CA PHE A 56 12.55 -12.84 13.47
C PHE A 56 13.02 -12.21 12.16
N SER A 57 14.28 -11.81 12.05
CA SER A 57 14.89 -11.35 10.81
C SER A 57 14.81 -12.40 9.68
N ASP A 58 14.98 -13.68 9.97
CA ASP A 58 14.91 -14.72 8.94
C ASP A 58 13.46 -15.01 8.53
N VAL A 59 12.52 -14.92 9.46
CA VAL A 59 11.08 -14.97 9.15
C VAL A 59 10.67 -13.81 8.26
N ILE A 60 11.17 -12.59 8.51
CA ILE A 60 10.95 -11.43 7.65
C ILE A 60 11.55 -11.62 6.27
N LYS A 61 12.78 -12.14 6.16
CA LYS A 61 13.42 -12.44 4.86
C LYS A 61 12.62 -13.49 4.07
N ARG A 62 12.15 -14.53 4.75
CA ARG A 62 11.24 -15.52 4.14
C ARG A 62 9.96 -14.86 3.61
N TYR A 63 9.36 -13.96 4.38
CA TYR A 63 8.19 -13.21 3.97
C TYR A 63 8.45 -12.31 2.75
N LEU A 64 9.60 -11.64 2.72
CA LEU A 64 10.05 -10.83 1.57
C LEU A 64 10.18 -11.68 0.30
N ASN A 65 10.61 -12.93 0.43
CA ASN A 65 10.83 -13.82 -0.71
C ASN A 65 9.55 -14.55 -1.17
N GLU A 66 8.69 -14.98 -0.24
CA GLU A 66 7.53 -15.83 -0.58
C GLU A 66 6.22 -15.04 -0.71
N ILE A 67 6.03 -13.97 0.08
CA ILE A 67 4.75 -13.28 0.20
C ILE A 67 4.75 -11.91 -0.49
N THR A 68 5.79 -11.12 -0.28
CA THR A 68 5.88 -9.76 -0.83
C THR A 68 5.78 -9.73 -2.37
N PRO A 69 6.39 -10.63 -3.16
CA PRO A 69 6.29 -10.62 -4.62
C PRO A 69 4.86 -10.88 -5.15
N THR A 70 4.00 -11.49 -4.36
CA THR A 70 2.60 -11.73 -4.76
C THR A 70 1.72 -10.48 -4.64
N LYS A 71 2.25 -9.38 -4.09
CA LYS A 71 1.50 -8.17 -3.80
C LYS A 71 1.76 -7.05 -4.79
N ARG A 72 0.74 -6.30 -5.14
CA ARG A 72 0.87 -5.10 -6.02
C ARG A 72 1.76 -4.00 -5.43
N GLY A 73 1.91 -3.96 -4.11
CA GLY A 73 2.71 -2.97 -3.39
C GLY A 73 4.12 -3.43 -3.04
N GLU A 74 4.65 -4.46 -3.72
CA GLU A 74 5.92 -5.12 -3.46
C GLU A 74 7.06 -4.15 -3.13
N LYS A 75 7.37 -3.22 -4.01
CA LYS A 75 8.47 -2.26 -3.84
C LYS A 75 8.37 -1.45 -2.54
N HIS A 76 7.19 -1.00 -2.19
CA HIS A 76 6.98 -0.20 -0.98
C HIS A 76 7.03 -1.05 0.29
N GLU A 77 6.53 -2.28 0.23
CA GLU A 77 6.60 -3.24 1.33
C GLU A 77 8.04 -3.68 1.56
N PHE A 78 8.76 -4.00 0.49
CA PHE A 78 10.19 -4.34 0.52
C PHE A 78 11.02 -3.26 1.23
N ASN A 79 10.87 -1.99 0.82
CA ASN A 79 11.59 -0.87 1.44
C ASN A 79 11.24 -0.67 2.92
N ARG A 80 9.99 -0.91 3.31
CA ARG A 80 9.56 -0.82 4.72
C ARG A 80 10.17 -1.92 5.56
N LEU A 81 10.12 -3.16 5.07
CA LEU A 81 10.62 -4.31 5.80
C LEU A 81 12.15 -4.31 5.90
N ASN A 82 12.87 -3.86 4.87
CA ASN A 82 14.32 -3.69 4.97
C ASN A 82 14.72 -2.63 6.01
N ARG A 83 13.92 -1.58 6.18
CA ARG A 83 14.15 -0.62 7.27
C ARG A 83 13.84 -1.24 8.63
N PHE A 84 12.79 -2.03 8.74
CA PHE A 84 12.42 -2.72 9.97
C PHE A 84 13.46 -3.78 10.36
N LEU A 85 14.10 -4.44 9.40
CA LEU A 85 15.20 -5.38 9.63
C LEU A 85 16.43 -4.76 10.31
N CYS A 86 16.58 -3.43 10.29
CA CYS A 86 17.63 -2.74 11.02
C CYS A 86 17.31 -2.53 12.52
N HIS A 87 16.11 -2.86 12.97
CA HIS A 87 15.71 -2.68 14.37
C HIS A 87 16.08 -3.89 15.22
N PRO A 88 16.62 -3.71 16.45
CA PRO A 88 17.10 -4.81 17.31
C PRO A 88 16.07 -5.90 17.63
N VAL A 89 14.76 -5.57 17.59
CA VAL A 89 13.70 -6.56 17.80
C VAL A 89 13.79 -7.72 16.82
N THR A 90 14.35 -7.50 15.64
CA THR A 90 14.45 -8.51 14.58
C THR A 90 15.59 -9.53 14.84
N ASP A 91 16.49 -9.24 15.77
CA ASP A 91 17.57 -10.14 16.19
C ASP A 91 17.11 -11.16 17.25
N LYS A 92 15.90 -10.99 17.79
CA LYS A 92 15.28 -11.97 18.71
C LYS A 92 14.76 -13.17 17.94
N TYR A 93 14.64 -14.31 18.64
CA TYR A 93 13.82 -15.41 18.15
C TYR A 93 12.36 -14.96 18.07
N ILE A 94 11.62 -15.42 17.05
CA ILE A 94 10.24 -14.96 16.85
C ILE A 94 9.33 -15.35 18.04
N SER A 95 9.62 -16.44 18.72
CA SER A 95 8.92 -16.85 19.95
C SER A 95 9.15 -15.91 21.13
N ASP A 96 10.29 -15.20 21.15
CA ASP A 96 10.69 -14.27 22.21
C ASP A 96 10.22 -12.83 21.97
N VAL A 97 9.68 -12.56 20.76
CA VAL A 97 9.11 -11.25 20.46
C VAL A 97 7.81 -11.08 21.23
N SER A 98 7.83 -10.19 22.20
CA SER A 98 6.69 -9.88 23.06
C SER A 98 5.86 -8.71 22.50
N ARG A 99 4.65 -8.54 23.04
CA ARG A 99 3.82 -7.36 22.79
C ARG A 99 4.56 -6.07 23.14
N ARG A 100 5.28 -6.07 24.27
CA ARG A 100 6.04 -4.91 24.76
C ARG A 100 7.11 -4.48 23.75
N ASP A 101 7.82 -5.42 23.12
CA ASP A 101 8.82 -5.11 22.10
C ASP A 101 8.21 -4.35 20.89
N ILE A 102 6.98 -4.70 20.54
CA ILE A 102 6.27 -3.99 19.44
C ILE A 102 5.77 -2.63 19.92
N GLU A 103 5.32 -2.50 21.17
CA GLU A 103 4.91 -1.22 21.76
C GLU A 103 6.09 -0.27 21.89
N ASP A 104 7.25 -0.74 22.32
CA ASP A 104 8.49 0.04 22.40
C ASP A 104 8.95 0.49 21.01
N TRP A 105 8.90 -0.39 20.00
CA TRP A 105 9.15 0.00 18.61
C TRP A 105 8.16 1.04 18.08
N ILE A 106 6.87 0.95 18.43
CA ILE A 106 5.87 1.96 18.06
C ILE A 106 6.24 3.32 18.65
N ALA A 107 6.61 3.38 19.93
CA ALA A 107 6.98 4.61 20.61
C ALA A 107 8.19 5.27 19.95
N GLU A 108 9.26 4.52 19.74
CA GLU A 108 10.47 4.98 19.05
C GLU A 108 10.15 5.47 17.62
N ARG A 109 9.33 4.71 16.90
CA ARG A 109 9.01 5.05 15.52
C ARG A 109 8.18 6.31 15.37
N LEU A 110 7.32 6.60 16.34
CA LEU A 110 6.51 7.84 16.39
C LEU A 110 7.34 9.10 16.58
N GLU A 111 8.55 9.02 17.16
CA GLU A 111 9.46 10.15 17.25
C GLU A 111 9.95 10.63 15.88
N SER A 112 10.04 9.73 14.91
CA SER A 112 10.63 10.02 13.59
C SER A 112 9.61 10.15 12.46
N VAL A 113 8.41 9.58 12.58
CA VAL A 113 7.39 9.59 11.53
C VAL A 113 5.97 9.79 12.07
N LYS A 114 5.06 10.22 11.19
CA LYS A 114 3.64 10.42 11.52
C LYS A 114 2.94 9.09 11.83
N SER A 115 1.94 9.13 12.70
CA SER A 115 1.12 7.98 13.11
C SER A 115 0.59 7.14 11.93
N GLU A 116 0.19 7.77 10.84
CA GLU A 116 -0.26 7.07 9.63
C GLU A 116 0.82 6.18 9.01
N SER A 117 2.09 6.58 9.07
CA SER A 117 3.21 5.77 8.58
C SER A 117 3.44 4.56 9.48
N VAL A 118 3.42 4.78 10.80
CA VAL A 118 3.53 3.69 11.80
C VAL A 118 2.40 2.69 11.65
N ARG A 119 1.15 3.15 11.47
CA ARG A 119 -0.01 2.27 11.23
C ARG A 119 0.16 1.39 9.98
N ARG A 120 0.74 1.92 8.92
CA ARG A 120 1.02 1.15 7.69
C ARG A 120 2.14 0.13 7.90
N GLU A 121 3.17 0.49 8.65
CA GLU A 121 4.25 -0.40 9.02
C GLU A 121 3.72 -1.53 9.91
N LEU A 122 2.92 -1.21 10.93
CA LEU A 122 2.24 -2.19 11.81
C LEU A 122 1.31 -3.15 11.05
N SER A 123 0.59 -2.67 10.05
CA SER A 123 -0.23 -3.53 9.19
C SER A 123 0.60 -4.60 8.49
N THR A 124 1.80 -4.24 8.03
CA THR A 124 2.73 -5.20 7.39
C THR A 124 3.33 -6.16 8.42
N ILE A 125 3.80 -5.65 9.56
CA ILE A 125 4.36 -6.45 10.67
C ILE A 125 3.30 -7.43 11.19
N GLY A 126 2.08 -6.96 11.41
CA GLY A 126 0.96 -7.79 11.84
C GLY A 126 0.64 -8.92 10.85
N HIS A 127 0.76 -8.65 9.54
CA HIS A 127 0.58 -9.69 8.52
C HIS A 127 1.71 -10.72 8.55
N ILE A 128 2.96 -10.34 8.86
CA ILE A 128 4.06 -11.29 9.04
C ILE A 128 3.75 -12.24 10.19
N PHE A 129 3.37 -11.72 11.35
CA PHE A 129 2.99 -12.54 12.50
C PHE A 129 1.78 -13.43 12.22
N LYS A 130 0.79 -12.92 11.47
CA LYS A 130 -0.34 -13.72 11.03
C LYS A 130 0.11 -14.93 10.19
N ILE A 131 0.96 -14.72 9.19
CA ILE A 131 1.51 -15.79 8.36
C ILE A 131 2.38 -16.76 9.18
N ALA A 132 3.15 -16.23 10.13
CA ALA A 132 3.98 -17.03 11.02
C ALA A 132 3.15 -17.98 11.90
N VAL A 133 1.96 -17.56 12.34
CA VAL A 133 1.00 -18.39 13.08
C VAL A 133 0.26 -19.35 12.16
N GLU A 134 -0.45 -18.82 11.17
CA GLU A 134 -1.48 -19.57 10.43
C GLU A 134 -0.91 -20.46 9.32
N ARG A 135 0.18 -20.05 8.69
CA ARG A 135 0.72 -20.74 7.52
C ARG A 135 2.04 -21.46 7.80
N TRP A 136 2.93 -20.83 8.57
CA TRP A 136 4.27 -21.37 8.77
C TRP A 136 4.45 -22.11 10.10
N GLY A 137 3.61 -21.88 11.10
CA GLY A 137 3.67 -22.56 12.39
C GLY A 137 4.92 -22.26 13.22
N TYR A 138 5.51 -21.08 13.11
CA TYR A 138 6.65 -20.67 13.95
C TYR A 138 6.24 -20.37 15.39
N ILE A 139 5.05 -19.81 15.57
CA ILE A 139 4.48 -19.43 16.86
C ILE A 139 3.00 -19.79 16.92
N GLN A 140 2.48 -20.04 18.10
CA GLN A 140 1.06 -20.35 18.32
C GLN A 140 0.20 -19.09 18.45
N LYS A 141 0.75 -18.00 18.96
CA LYS A 141 0.03 -16.76 19.22
C LYS A 141 0.84 -15.55 18.76
N SER A 142 0.16 -14.64 18.09
CA SER A 142 0.79 -13.40 17.62
C SER A 142 0.97 -12.39 18.76
N PRO A 143 2.15 -11.76 18.90
CA PRO A 143 2.37 -10.67 19.85
C PRO A 143 1.57 -9.40 19.52
N MET A 144 0.97 -9.34 18.33
CA MET A 144 0.13 -8.21 17.91
C MET A 144 -1.24 -8.16 18.60
N VAL A 145 -1.61 -9.22 19.33
CA VAL A 145 -2.90 -9.27 20.04
C VAL A 145 -2.92 -8.23 21.15
N GLY A 146 -3.89 -7.30 21.09
CA GLY A 146 -4.07 -6.24 22.07
C GLY A 146 -3.15 -5.02 21.86
N ILE A 147 -2.38 -4.95 20.78
CA ILE A 147 -1.63 -3.74 20.40
C ILE A 147 -2.63 -2.62 20.10
N GLN A 148 -2.42 -1.48 20.76
CA GLN A 148 -3.16 -0.26 20.43
C GLN A 148 -2.50 0.44 19.24
N LEU A 149 -3.29 0.63 18.20
CA LEU A 149 -2.79 1.35 17.02
C LEU A 149 -2.69 2.85 17.33
N PRO A 150 -1.63 3.55 16.91
CA PRO A 150 -1.54 5.00 17.01
C PRO A 150 -2.79 5.69 16.44
N GLU A 151 -3.11 6.86 16.94
CA GLU A 151 -4.29 7.60 16.48
C GLU A 151 -4.28 7.81 14.96
N LYS A 152 -5.45 7.71 14.38
CA LYS A 152 -5.63 7.95 12.95
C LYS A 152 -5.56 9.46 12.68
N GLY A 153 -4.68 9.87 11.79
CA GLY A 153 -4.58 11.27 11.39
C GLY A 153 -5.91 11.79 10.81
N LYS A 154 -6.20 13.06 11.02
CA LYS A 154 -7.38 13.70 10.41
C LYS A 154 -7.28 13.64 8.89
N PRO A 155 -8.37 13.31 8.19
CA PRO A 155 -8.40 13.35 6.74
C PRO A 155 -8.05 14.76 6.24
N ARG A 156 -7.28 14.81 5.17
CA ARG A 156 -6.96 16.08 4.52
C ARG A 156 -8.24 16.69 3.93
N THR A 157 -8.51 17.96 4.25
CA THR A 157 -9.72 18.67 3.81
C THR A 157 -9.44 19.72 2.72
N GLN A 158 -8.18 19.87 2.32
CA GLN A 158 -7.76 20.88 1.35
C GLN A 158 -8.49 20.72 0.02
N ARG A 159 -9.05 21.81 -0.48
CA ARG A 159 -9.63 21.94 -1.82
C ARG A 159 -8.67 22.69 -2.73
N VAL A 160 -8.86 22.55 -4.02
CA VAL A 160 -8.15 23.32 -5.06
C VAL A 160 -9.11 24.38 -5.61
N THR A 161 -8.79 25.65 -5.40
CA THR A 161 -9.59 26.76 -5.88
C THR A 161 -9.28 27.09 -7.34
N GLU A 162 -10.13 27.89 -8.00
CA GLU A 162 -9.81 28.41 -9.35
C GLU A 162 -8.55 29.28 -9.34
N GLU A 163 -8.32 30.02 -8.28
CA GLU A 163 -7.09 30.82 -8.11
C GLU A 163 -5.84 29.92 -8.05
N ASP A 164 -5.92 28.80 -7.35
CA ASP A 164 -4.81 27.80 -7.30
C ASP A 164 -4.54 27.21 -8.68
N ILE A 165 -5.62 26.87 -9.40
CA ILE A 165 -5.52 26.34 -10.76
C ILE A 165 -4.82 27.35 -11.67
N ASN A 166 -5.28 28.59 -11.67
CA ASN A 166 -4.73 29.67 -12.51
C ASN A 166 -3.26 29.95 -12.16
N ALA A 167 -2.90 29.97 -10.87
CA ALA A 167 -1.52 30.16 -10.44
C ALA A 167 -0.57 29.03 -10.93
N ILE A 168 -1.00 27.78 -10.86
CA ILE A 168 -0.23 26.64 -11.38
C ILE A 168 -0.12 26.71 -12.91
N VAL A 169 -1.21 27.02 -13.62
CA VAL A 169 -1.24 27.14 -15.08
C VAL A 169 -0.29 28.23 -15.55
N ALA A 170 -0.28 29.40 -14.90
CA ALA A 170 0.56 30.54 -15.27
C ALA A 170 2.07 30.23 -15.26
N VAL A 171 2.54 29.41 -14.28
CA VAL A 171 3.97 29.07 -14.15
C VAL A 171 4.38 27.81 -14.90
N SER A 172 3.41 27.11 -15.52
CA SER A 172 3.63 25.79 -16.13
C SER A 172 4.07 25.83 -17.60
N GLY A 173 3.81 26.95 -18.30
CA GLY A 173 3.90 27.04 -19.75
C GLY A 173 2.76 26.31 -20.49
N TYR A 174 1.69 25.93 -19.78
CA TYR A 174 0.53 25.26 -20.38
C TYR A 174 -0.13 26.08 -21.50
N VAL A 175 -0.19 27.39 -21.33
CA VAL A 175 -0.82 28.30 -22.32
C VAL A 175 -0.04 28.30 -23.64
N ASP A 176 1.29 28.21 -23.58
CA ASP A 176 2.16 28.34 -24.74
C ASP A 176 2.19 27.04 -25.57
N ALA A 177 2.62 25.94 -24.97
CA ALA A 177 2.71 24.64 -25.63
C ALA A 177 2.78 23.47 -24.65
N LEU A 178 2.25 22.28 -25.05
CA LEU A 178 2.25 21.05 -24.23
C LEU A 178 3.51 20.19 -24.39
N LYS A 179 4.55 20.70 -25.01
CA LYS A 179 5.81 19.95 -25.27
C LYS A 179 6.62 19.64 -24.02
N THR A 180 6.49 20.42 -22.94
CA THR A 180 7.27 20.24 -21.72
C THR A 180 6.55 19.37 -20.68
N ALA A 181 7.31 18.69 -19.83
CA ALA A 181 6.73 17.95 -18.70
C ALA A 181 5.95 18.87 -17.74
N LYS A 182 6.32 20.14 -17.59
CA LYS A 182 5.60 21.13 -16.77
C LYS A 182 4.21 21.40 -17.36
N ALA A 183 4.12 21.70 -18.63
CA ALA A 183 2.87 21.99 -19.32
C ALA A 183 1.93 20.76 -19.31
N ARG A 184 2.47 19.55 -19.57
CA ARG A 184 1.69 18.31 -19.50
C ARG A 184 1.26 17.95 -18.08
N THR A 185 2.04 18.34 -17.05
CA THR A 185 1.61 18.20 -15.64
C THR A 185 0.44 19.12 -15.32
N ALA A 186 0.43 20.36 -15.82
CA ALA A 186 -0.71 21.25 -15.68
C ALA A 186 -1.94 20.74 -16.46
N ALA A 187 -1.76 20.23 -17.68
CA ALA A 187 -2.81 19.55 -18.43
C ALA A 187 -3.42 18.39 -17.64
N ALA A 188 -2.57 17.55 -17.03
CA ALA A 188 -3.01 16.43 -16.18
C ALA A 188 -3.74 16.92 -14.92
N MET A 189 -3.32 18.02 -14.32
CA MET A 189 -4.00 18.65 -13.18
C MET A 189 -5.40 19.14 -13.58
N LEU A 190 -5.53 19.88 -14.66
CA LEU A 190 -6.82 20.35 -15.21
C LEU A 190 -7.74 19.16 -15.52
N PHE A 191 -7.22 18.16 -16.21
CA PHE A 191 -7.96 16.94 -16.52
C PHE A 191 -8.41 16.15 -15.26
N ALA A 192 -7.58 16.13 -14.20
CA ALA A 192 -7.93 15.51 -12.93
C ALA A 192 -9.10 16.21 -12.24
N VAL A 193 -9.16 17.56 -12.31
CA VAL A 193 -10.27 18.37 -11.76
C VAL A 193 -11.58 18.11 -12.51
N GLU A 194 -11.51 17.80 -13.80
CA GLU A 194 -12.69 17.53 -14.63
C GLU A 194 -13.21 16.08 -14.50
N THR A 195 -12.33 15.11 -14.24
CA THR A 195 -12.64 13.67 -14.36
C THR A 195 -12.61 12.89 -13.04
N ALA A 196 -12.10 13.48 -12.00
CA ALA A 196 -11.79 12.79 -10.73
C ALA A 196 -10.88 11.55 -10.88
N MET A 197 -10.13 11.40 -11.98
CA MET A 197 -9.17 10.31 -12.17
C MET A 197 -7.97 10.45 -11.23
N ARG A 198 -7.38 9.31 -10.86
CA ARG A 198 -6.13 9.30 -10.08
C ARG A 198 -4.93 9.62 -10.97
N ALA A 199 -3.88 10.21 -10.39
CA ALA A 199 -2.65 10.52 -11.12
C ALA A 199 -2.11 9.33 -11.95
N GLY A 200 -2.07 8.13 -11.36
CA GLY A 200 -1.63 6.93 -12.08
C GLY A 200 -2.55 6.54 -13.23
N GLU A 201 -3.86 6.75 -13.10
CA GLU A 201 -4.84 6.48 -14.15
C GLU A 201 -4.70 7.45 -15.31
N ILE A 202 -4.46 8.73 -15.03
CA ILE A 202 -4.20 9.78 -16.04
C ILE A 202 -2.90 9.47 -16.79
N CYS A 203 -1.82 9.13 -16.06
CA CYS A 203 -0.54 8.81 -16.68
C CYS A 203 -0.54 7.51 -17.50
N SER A 204 -1.50 6.61 -17.25
CA SER A 204 -1.63 5.34 -18.00
C SER A 204 -2.77 5.36 -19.03
N LEU A 205 -3.45 6.49 -19.22
CA LEU A 205 -4.52 6.62 -20.19
C LEU A 205 -3.91 6.62 -21.60
N SER A 206 -4.30 5.63 -22.43
CA SER A 206 -3.91 5.54 -23.84
C SER A 206 -5.02 6.08 -24.73
N TRP A 207 -4.65 6.51 -25.93
CA TRP A 207 -5.59 7.00 -26.93
C TRP A 207 -6.64 5.94 -27.32
N ASP A 208 -6.29 4.67 -27.38
CA ASP A 208 -7.22 3.55 -27.66
C ASP A 208 -8.37 3.43 -26.64
N ASN A 209 -8.17 3.99 -25.46
CA ASN A 209 -9.14 3.96 -24.37
C ASN A 209 -9.99 5.25 -24.29
N VAL A 210 -9.84 6.19 -25.23
CA VAL A 210 -10.61 7.42 -25.29
C VAL A 210 -11.61 7.35 -26.44
N ASN A 211 -12.88 7.51 -26.12
CA ASN A 211 -13.93 7.64 -27.12
C ASN A 211 -14.43 9.09 -27.14
N PHE A 212 -14.06 9.85 -28.19
CA PHE A 212 -14.41 11.25 -28.33
C PHE A 212 -15.90 11.46 -28.62
N GLU A 213 -16.52 10.60 -29.42
CA GLU A 213 -17.95 10.68 -29.75
C GLU A 213 -18.83 10.47 -28.52
N LYS A 214 -18.55 9.40 -27.76
CA LYS A 214 -19.27 9.09 -26.50
C LYS A 214 -18.79 9.91 -25.32
N ARG A 215 -17.71 10.68 -25.49
CA ARG A 215 -17.02 11.43 -24.42
C ARG A 215 -16.76 10.57 -23.19
N THR A 216 -16.04 9.47 -23.37
CA THR A 216 -15.70 8.54 -22.30
C THR A 216 -14.25 8.08 -22.36
N ALA A 217 -13.67 7.81 -21.20
CA ALA A 217 -12.38 7.16 -21.07
C ALA A 217 -12.56 5.82 -20.35
N PHE A 218 -12.07 4.74 -20.94
CA PHE A 218 -12.08 3.40 -20.34
C PHE A 218 -10.78 3.17 -19.58
N LEU A 219 -10.89 2.70 -18.35
CA LEU A 219 -9.77 2.34 -17.49
C LEU A 219 -9.80 0.83 -17.28
N PRO A 220 -8.97 0.06 -18.01
CA PRO A 220 -9.02 -1.41 -18.00
C PRO A 220 -8.63 -2.00 -16.66
N MET A 221 -7.74 -1.35 -15.92
CA MET A 221 -7.31 -1.78 -14.59
C MET A 221 -7.08 -0.59 -13.68
N THR A 222 -7.80 -0.54 -12.57
CA THR A 222 -7.60 0.50 -11.55
C THR A 222 -6.82 -0.02 -10.36
N LYS A 223 -6.40 0.87 -9.46
CA LYS A 223 -5.74 0.50 -8.19
C LYS A 223 -6.56 -0.54 -7.39
N ASN A 224 -7.88 -0.54 -7.53
CA ASN A 224 -8.80 -1.45 -6.85
C ASN A 224 -9.02 -2.78 -7.60
N GLY A 225 -8.37 -2.98 -8.75
CA GLY A 225 -8.44 -4.23 -9.53
C GLY A 225 -9.70 -4.38 -10.39
N THR A 226 -10.49 -3.32 -10.55
CA THR A 226 -11.69 -3.30 -11.38
C THR A 226 -11.52 -2.31 -12.53
N SER A 227 -12.08 -2.62 -13.70
CA SER A 227 -12.22 -1.67 -14.80
C SER A 227 -13.34 -0.68 -14.50
N ARG A 228 -13.30 0.49 -15.13
CA ARG A 228 -14.41 1.43 -15.15
C ARG A 228 -14.35 2.40 -16.34
N THR A 229 -15.48 2.94 -16.69
CA THR A 229 -15.60 4.03 -17.67
C THR A 229 -15.83 5.34 -16.95
N VAL A 230 -15.08 6.38 -17.33
CA VAL A 230 -15.17 7.73 -16.78
C VAL A 230 -15.76 8.64 -17.84
N PRO A 231 -16.86 9.37 -17.55
CA PRO A 231 -17.39 10.38 -18.45
C PRO A 231 -16.44 11.58 -18.53
N LEU A 232 -16.31 12.15 -19.73
CA LEU A 232 -15.46 13.30 -20.00
C LEU A 232 -16.32 14.55 -20.22
N THR A 233 -16.01 15.61 -19.46
CA THR A 233 -16.60 16.92 -19.67
C THR A 233 -16.11 17.52 -21.00
N LYS A 234 -16.76 18.57 -21.50
CA LYS A 234 -16.29 19.32 -22.69
C LYS A 234 -14.85 19.82 -22.48
N ASN A 235 -14.52 20.31 -21.27
CA ASN A 235 -13.18 20.77 -20.96
C ASN A 235 -12.16 19.63 -20.98
N ALA A 236 -12.51 18.45 -20.43
CA ALA A 236 -11.64 17.27 -20.50
C ALA A 236 -11.37 16.84 -21.95
N ILE A 237 -12.37 16.88 -22.82
CA ILE A 237 -12.21 16.61 -24.25
C ILE A 237 -11.28 17.65 -24.89
N ALA A 238 -11.50 18.95 -24.67
CA ALA A 238 -10.64 20.02 -25.23
C ALA A 238 -9.17 19.86 -24.82
N ILE A 239 -8.89 19.42 -23.57
CA ILE A 239 -7.53 19.11 -23.11
C ILE A 239 -6.94 17.95 -23.93
N LEU A 240 -7.70 16.87 -24.14
CA LEU A 240 -7.24 15.71 -24.90
C LEU A 240 -7.03 16.05 -26.39
N GLU A 241 -7.92 16.81 -27.00
CA GLU A 241 -7.80 17.29 -28.40
C GLU A 241 -6.53 18.13 -28.56
N ARG A 242 -6.25 19.02 -27.61
CA ARG A 242 -5.05 19.82 -27.60
C ARG A 242 -3.78 18.96 -27.43
N LEU A 243 -3.79 17.99 -26.51
CA LEU A 243 -2.68 17.03 -26.38
C LEU A 243 -2.45 16.25 -27.69
N LYS A 244 -3.53 15.75 -28.30
CA LYS A 244 -3.47 15.04 -29.57
C LYS A 244 -2.83 15.87 -30.68
N SER A 245 -3.22 17.13 -30.79
CA SER A 245 -2.71 18.04 -31.83
C SER A 245 -1.26 18.45 -31.62
N GLU A 246 -0.80 18.61 -30.37
CA GLU A 246 0.53 19.15 -30.08
C GLU A 246 1.61 18.07 -29.85
N ILE A 247 1.23 16.87 -29.35
CA ILE A 247 2.20 15.79 -29.05
C ILE A 247 1.93 14.48 -29.77
N GLY A 248 0.82 14.39 -30.53
CA GLY A 248 0.45 13.21 -31.31
C GLY A 248 -0.58 12.31 -30.61
N ASP A 249 -1.01 11.27 -31.34
CA ASP A 249 -2.09 10.37 -30.92
C ASP A 249 -1.63 8.90 -30.78
N GLU A 250 -0.35 8.69 -30.64
CA GLU A 250 0.22 7.36 -30.37
C GLU A 250 0.48 7.16 -28.87
N GLY A 251 0.20 5.95 -28.37
CA GLY A 251 0.52 5.53 -27.02
C GLY A 251 -0.29 6.23 -25.91
N LEU A 252 0.38 6.90 -24.98
CA LEU A 252 -0.24 7.51 -23.80
C LEU A 252 -0.66 8.96 -24.04
N CYS A 253 -1.88 9.33 -23.67
CA CYS A 253 -2.44 10.67 -23.91
C CYS A 253 -1.62 11.82 -23.30
N PHE A 254 -1.06 11.62 -22.12
CA PHE A 254 -0.27 12.65 -21.44
C PHE A 254 1.24 12.50 -21.61
N ASP A 255 1.69 11.37 -22.11
CA ASP A 255 3.11 11.01 -22.28
C ASP A 255 3.98 11.48 -21.08
N ILE A 256 3.55 11.16 -19.87
CA ILE A 256 4.23 11.51 -18.62
C ILE A 256 4.13 10.36 -17.63
N LYS A 257 5.27 9.96 -17.05
CA LYS A 257 5.29 8.93 -16.01
C LYS A 257 4.81 9.49 -14.67
N SER A 258 4.13 8.69 -13.86
CA SER A 258 3.53 9.11 -12.59
C SER A 258 4.55 9.71 -11.59
N ASN A 259 5.79 9.19 -11.55
CA ASN A 259 6.85 9.75 -10.71
C ASN A 259 7.34 11.11 -11.22
N VAL A 260 7.35 11.32 -12.55
CA VAL A 260 7.70 12.61 -13.16
C VAL A 260 6.60 13.63 -12.90
N LEU A 261 5.33 13.23 -13.06
CA LEU A 261 4.17 14.06 -12.72
C LEU A 261 4.24 14.56 -11.27
N ASP A 262 4.45 13.66 -10.31
CA ASP A 262 4.54 14.02 -8.89
C ASP A 262 5.72 14.97 -8.60
N ALA A 263 6.91 14.68 -9.15
CA ALA A 263 8.08 15.52 -8.97
C ALA A 263 7.91 16.91 -9.62
N THR A 264 7.29 16.95 -10.81
CA THR A 264 7.05 18.20 -11.54
C THR A 264 5.97 19.03 -10.86
N PHE A 265 4.88 18.40 -10.39
CA PHE A 265 3.83 19.11 -9.65
C PHE A 265 4.37 19.74 -8.36
N ARG A 266 5.29 19.06 -7.63
CA ARG A 266 5.95 19.65 -6.47
C ARG A 266 6.78 20.90 -6.81
N LYS A 267 7.39 20.95 -8.00
CA LYS A 267 8.10 22.14 -8.47
C LYS A 267 7.12 23.25 -8.87
N LEU A 268 6.06 22.92 -9.60
CA LEU A 268 5.07 23.88 -10.05
C LEU A 268 4.35 24.57 -8.89
N LYS A 269 3.88 23.81 -7.89
CA LYS A 269 3.20 24.39 -6.74
C LYS A 269 4.10 25.34 -5.93
N LYS A 270 5.42 25.03 -5.85
CA LYS A 270 6.39 25.91 -5.22
C LYS A 270 6.60 27.21 -6.01
N LEU A 271 6.70 27.09 -7.34
CA LEU A 271 6.81 28.26 -8.23
C LEU A 271 5.55 29.15 -8.19
N ALA A 272 4.39 28.53 -7.99
CA ALA A 272 3.10 29.22 -7.89
C ALA A 272 2.78 29.70 -6.48
N GLU A 273 3.68 29.50 -5.50
CA GLU A 273 3.46 29.83 -4.07
C GLU A 273 2.20 29.14 -3.50
N ARG A 274 1.99 27.88 -3.89
CA ARG A 274 0.88 27.00 -3.44
C ARG A 274 1.40 25.71 -2.78
N ASP A 275 2.37 25.83 -1.90
CA ASP A 275 3.08 24.70 -1.28
C ASP A 275 2.18 23.74 -0.51
N TYR A 276 1.04 24.21 -0.06
CA TYR A 276 0.02 23.42 0.64
C TYR A 276 -0.70 22.41 -0.26
N LEU A 277 -0.66 22.55 -1.59
CA LEU A 277 -1.37 21.66 -2.51
C LEU A 277 -0.65 20.32 -2.69
N HIS A 278 -1.46 19.31 -2.89
CA HIS A 278 -1.05 17.99 -3.39
C HIS A 278 -1.81 17.67 -4.68
N PHE A 279 -1.21 16.96 -5.61
CA PHE A 279 -1.90 16.57 -6.84
C PHE A 279 -3.22 15.84 -6.56
N HIS A 280 -3.28 15.03 -5.49
CA HIS A 280 -4.49 14.32 -5.12
C HIS A 280 -5.67 15.22 -4.67
N ASP A 281 -5.39 16.46 -4.29
CA ASP A 281 -6.43 17.42 -3.91
C ASP A 281 -7.32 17.80 -5.14
N THR A 282 -6.78 17.69 -6.38
CA THR A 282 -7.56 17.88 -7.61
C THR A 282 -8.71 16.89 -7.73
N ARG A 283 -8.46 15.63 -7.35
CA ARG A 283 -9.52 14.62 -7.34
C ARG A 283 -10.60 14.93 -6.31
N ARG A 284 -10.22 15.48 -5.14
CA ARG A 284 -11.18 15.93 -4.14
C ARG A 284 -12.05 17.06 -4.68
N GLU A 285 -11.44 18.02 -5.34
CA GLU A 285 -12.16 19.12 -6.00
C GLU A 285 -13.14 18.60 -7.07
N ALA A 286 -12.68 17.70 -7.94
CA ALA A 286 -13.53 17.07 -8.94
C ALA A 286 -14.73 16.34 -8.33
N LEU A 287 -14.52 15.57 -7.25
CA LEU A 287 -15.60 14.87 -6.57
C LEU A 287 -16.60 15.85 -5.95
N THR A 288 -16.13 16.96 -5.38
CA THR A 288 -17.01 18.02 -4.85
C THR A 288 -17.83 18.68 -5.97
N ARG A 289 -17.26 18.91 -7.16
CA ARG A 289 -18.00 19.47 -8.31
C ARG A 289 -19.01 18.46 -8.85
N LEU A 290 -18.62 17.20 -8.96
CA LEU A 290 -19.47 16.14 -9.48
C LEU A 290 -20.62 15.77 -8.52
N SER A 291 -20.40 15.82 -7.20
CA SER A 291 -21.44 15.50 -6.22
C SER A 291 -22.65 16.44 -6.29
N LYS A 292 -22.47 17.65 -6.83
CA LYS A 292 -23.57 18.60 -7.10
C LYS A 292 -24.37 18.26 -8.38
N LYS A 293 -23.89 17.32 -9.20
CA LYS A 293 -24.45 17.03 -10.53
C LYS A 293 -24.98 15.61 -10.68
N VAL A 294 -24.50 14.67 -9.86
CA VAL A 294 -24.88 13.27 -9.94
C VAL A 294 -25.07 12.71 -8.54
N ASP A 295 -25.88 11.67 -8.42
CA ASP A 295 -26.12 10.94 -7.16
C ASP A 295 -24.85 10.19 -6.68
N VAL A 296 -24.87 9.76 -5.41
CA VAL A 296 -23.72 9.11 -4.78
C VAL A 296 -23.33 7.78 -5.44
N MET A 297 -24.30 7.02 -5.96
CA MET A 297 -24.04 5.73 -6.62
C MET A 297 -23.36 5.93 -7.96
N THR A 298 -23.81 6.92 -8.73
CA THR A 298 -23.17 7.33 -9.99
C THR A 298 -21.78 7.87 -9.73
N LEU A 299 -21.59 8.73 -8.71
CA LEU A 299 -20.29 9.25 -8.32
C LEU A 299 -19.32 8.12 -7.89
N ALA A 300 -19.81 7.09 -7.19
CA ALA A 300 -19.02 5.94 -6.81
C ALA A 300 -18.50 5.16 -8.03
N LYS A 301 -19.35 4.97 -9.05
CA LYS A 301 -18.98 4.34 -10.32
C LYS A 301 -17.93 5.16 -11.07
N ILE A 302 -18.14 6.47 -11.22
CA ILE A 302 -17.19 7.38 -11.89
C ILE A 302 -15.83 7.35 -11.18
N SER A 303 -15.83 7.51 -9.88
CA SER A 303 -14.61 7.64 -9.08
C SER A 303 -13.95 6.30 -8.75
N GLY A 304 -14.68 5.18 -8.83
CA GLY A 304 -14.20 3.86 -8.46
C GLY A 304 -14.00 3.69 -6.95
N HIS A 305 -14.85 4.29 -6.12
CA HIS A 305 -14.91 4.00 -4.69
C HIS A 305 -15.75 2.74 -4.47
N LYS A 306 -15.17 1.77 -3.74
CA LYS A 306 -15.91 0.56 -3.31
C LYS A 306 -16.74 0.83 -2.06
N ASP A 307 -16.24 1.68 -1.19
CA ASP A 307 -16.92 2.12 0.02
C ASP A 307 -17.59 3.47 -0.23
N ILE A 308 -18.90 3.45 -0.31
CA ILE A 308 -19.75 4.62 -0.57
C ILE A 308 -19.75 5.58 0.61
N SER A 309 -19.54 5.07 1.84
CA SER A 309 -19.53 5.88 3.05
C SER A 309 -18.49 7.01 2.98
N ILE A 310 -17.37 6.77 2.29
CA ILE A 310 -16.33 7.78 2.06
C ILE A 310 -16.87 8.95 1.24
N LEU A 311 -17.68 8.67 0.22
CA LEU A 311 -18.29 9.73 -0.61
C LEU A 311 -19.40 10.44 0.14
N GLN A 312 -20.27 9.67 0.78
CA GLN A 312 -21.41 10.19 1.52
C GLN A 312 -20.98 11.16 2.64
N ASN A 313 -20.03 10.74 3.48
CA ASN A 313 -19.56 11.55 4.61
C ASN A 313 -18.75 12.79 4.21
N VAL A 314 -18.18 12.83 3.01
CA VAL A 314 -17.25 13.89 2.60
C VAL A 314 -17.88 14.86 1.59
N TYR A 315 -18.75 14.37 0.70
CA TYR A 315 -19.25 15.14 -0.44
C TYR A 315 -20.75 15.31 -0.49
N TYR A 316 -21.52 14.50 0.23
CA TYR A 316 -22.97 14.57 0.32
C TYR A 316 -23.39 14.91 1.76
N ALA A 317 -23.09 16.12 2.19
CA ALA A 317 -23.67 16.73 3.39
C ALA A 317 -24.72 17.76 2.92
N PRO A 318 -26.01 17.37 2.72
CA PRO A 318 -27.03 18.28 2.23
C PRO A 318 -27.28 19.37 3.29
N ASP A 319 -27.48 20.58 2.84
CA ASP A 319 -28.07 21.61 3.67
C ASP A 319 -29.54 21.23 3.93
N MET A 320 -29.87 20.99 5.20
CA MET A 320 -31.23 20.56 5.58
C MET A 320 -32.28 21.65 5.30
N ALA A 321 -31.90 22.92 5.18
CA ALA A 321 -32.78 23.98 4.75
C ALA A 321 -33.11 23.86 3.24
N GLU A 322 -32.10 23.53 2.40
CA GLU A 322 -32.33 23.26 0.99
C GLU A 322 -33.18 22.00 0.79
N VAL A 323 -32.96 20.97 1.61
CA VAL A 323 -33.78 19.74 1.56
C VAL A 323 -35.22 20.01 1.98
N ALA A 324 -35.43 20.80 3.04
CA ALA A 324 -36.80 21.18 3.47
C ALA A 324 -37.58 21.91 2.36
N ALA A 325 -36.91 22.80 1.62
CA ALA A 325 -37.52 23.50 0.50
C ALA A 325 -37.87 22.58 -0.70
N LEU A 326 -37.32 21.35 -0.75
CA LEU A 326 -37.66 20.36 -1.79
C LEU A 326 -38.82 19.44 -1.37
N LEU A 327 -39.21 19.46 -0.11
CA LEU A 327 -40.28 18.63 0.45
C LEU A 327 -41.65 19.32 0.42
N ASP A 328 -41.70 20.63 0.19
CA ASP A 328 -42.89 21.46 0.00
C ASP A 328 -43.33 21.48 -1.47
#